data_102b1bd819c48dde9a7912798a840ce2
#
_entry.id   102b1bd819c48dde9a7912798a840ce2
#
_cell.length_a   1.000
_cell.length_b   1.000
_cell.length_c   1.000
_cell.angle_alpha   90.00
_cell.angle_beta   90.00
_cell.angle_gamma   90.00
#
_symmetry.space_group_name_H-M   'P 1'
#
loop_
_entity.id
_entity.type
_entity.pdbx_description
1 polymer ?
#
loop_
_entity_poly.entity_id
_entity_poly.type
_entity_poly.pdbx_seq_one_letter_code
_entity_poly.pdbx_strand_id
1 'polypeptide(L)'
;MFYRLATFGDHQDVMVDTMPWMSHSLLSSSINLGLLTPMEVIHAVLKAYQQGLADIEPVEGFIRQILGWREYVRGVYLMTSSYELKNELNHDLDLPSFYWNGDTTLNCLHHVVSETVKYGYNHHIQRLMVLSNFANLIRVSPKALRDWFNIMYIDSFDWIVSPNVIGMGLYADGGMMSTKPYISSGAYIRKMSNYCQDCFYDPNIKTGPKACPFNALYWGFIQDHEALLKSNPRMSMMYQLLNKMDEQTKKEYVSSMRIFIDQLRN
;
A
#
# COMPACT_ATOMS: atom_id res chain seq x y z
N MET A 1 -0.73 23.41 8.94
CA MET A 1 -1.80 22.50 8.50
C MET A 1 -2.57 23.07 7.32
N PHE A 2 -3.16 24.24 7.38
CA PHE A 2 -4.13 24.76 6.39
C PHE A 2 -3.60 24.90 4.96
N TYR A 3 -2.35 25.32 4.76
CA TYR A 3 -1.76 25.37 3.42
C TYR A 3 -1.61 23.97 2.75
N ARG A 4 -1.47 22.91 3.55
CA ARG A 4 -1.47 21.51 3.03
C ARG A 4 -2.88 21.03 2.70
N LEU A 5 -3.88 21.52 3.44
CA LEU A 5 -5.27 21.17 3.21
C LEU A 5 -5.73 21.60 1.81
N ALA A 6 -5.38 22.83 1.39
CA ALA A 6 -5.77 23.36 0.09
C ALA A 6 -5.28 22.52 -1.11
N THR A 7 -4.20 21.76 -0.95
CA THR A 7 -3.62 20.91 -2.01
C THR A 7 -3.82 19.41 -1.76
N PHE A 8 -4.55 19.02 -0.72
CA PHE A 8 -4.68 17.62 -0.30
C PHE A 8 -5.33 16.77 -1.38
N GLY A 9 -6.43 17.22 -1.97
CA GLY A 9 -7.18 16.46 -2.97
C GLY A 9 -6.35 16.07 -4.18
N ASP A 10 -5.54 17.00 -4.69
CA ASP A 10 -4.73 16.82 -5.90
C ASP A 10 -3.47 15.97 -5.67
N HIS A 11 -2.92 15.97 -4.45
CA HIS A 11 -1.60 15.40 -4.17
C HIS A 11 -1.60 14.27 -3.13
N GLN A 12 -2.77 13.80 -2.68
CA GLN A 12 -2.85 12.77 -1.64
C GLN A 12 -2.20 11.43 -2.02
N ASP A 13 -2.14 11.11 -3.32
CA ASP A 13 -1.63 9.83 -3.83
C ASP A 13 -0.22 9.93 -4.43
N VAL A 14 0.34 11.14 -4.53
CA VAL A 14 1.66 11.35 -5.14
C VAL A 14 2.77 11.03 -4.14
N MET A 15 3.84 10.39 -4.63
CA MET A 15 5.03 10.04 -3.85
C MET A 15 6.26 10.73 -4.45
N VAL A 16 7.02 11.46 -3.63
CA VAL A 16 8.24 12.17 -4.06
C VAL A 16 9.35 11.94 -3.03
N ASP A 17 10.51 11.50 -3.49
CA ASP A 17 11.66 11.15 -2.67
C ASP A 17 12.20 12.27 -1.77
N THR A 18 12.01 13.52 -2.18
CA THR A 18 12.44 14.70 -1.44
C THR A 18 11.35 15.33 -0.57
N MET A 19 10.12 14.80 -0.63
CA MET A 19 8.93 15.39 0.02
C MET A 19 8.09 14.33 0.75
N PRO A 20 8.60 13.72 1.84
CA PRO A 20 7.97 12.56 2.49
C PRO A 20 6.58 12.85 3.07
N TRP A 21 6.25 14.09 3.33
CA TRP A 21 4.96 14.45 3.91
C TRP A 21 3.91 14.91 2.91
N MET A 22 4.32 15.39 1.73
CA MET A 22 3.42 15.97 0.72
C MET A 22 2.34 16.88 1.35
N SER A 23 1.07 16.65 1.00
CA SER A 23 -0.08 17.39 1.55
C SER A 23 -0.70 16.72 2.79
N HIS A 24 -0.09 15.69 3.36
CA HIS A 24 -0.62 14.97 4.53
C HIS A 24 -0.47 15.76 5.82
N SER A 25 -1.47 15.62 6.71
CA SER A 25 -1.58 16.44 7.94
C SER A 25 -0.63 16.04 9.06
N LEU A 26 -0.17 14.78 9.09
CA LEU A 26 0.61 14.14 10.16
C LEU A 26 -0.12 14.05 11.53
N LEU A 27 -1.44 14.08 11.53
CA LEU A 27 -2.26 14.08 12.75
C LEU A 27 -2.58 12.66 13.26
N SER A 28 -2.26 11.61 12.49
CA SER A 28 -2.63 10.23 12.81
C SER A 28 -2.16 9.79 14.20
N SER A 29 -0.90 10.07 14.56
CA SER A 29 -0.36 9.75 15.87
C SER A 29 -1.10 10.49 17.00
N SER A 30 -1.35 11.78 16.84
CA SER A 30 -2.05 12.59 17.85
C SER A 30 -3.50 12.14 18.05
N ILE A 31 -4.19 11.78 16.96
CA ILE A 31 -5.57 11.27 17.04
C ILE A 31 -5.60 9.87 17.66
N ASN A 32 -4.66 9.00 17.29
CA ASN A 32 -4.61 7.62 17.81
C ASN A 32 -4.21 7.55 19.27
N LEU A 33 -3.38 8.48 19.74
CA LEU A 33 -3.03 8.64 21.16
C LEU A 33 -4.12 9.35 21.98
N GLY A 34 -5.19 9.85 21.34
CA GLY A 34 -6.24 10.58 22.05
C GLY A 34 -5.87 12.01 22.47
N LEU A 35 -4.76 12.56 21.98
CA LEU A 35 -4.37 13.95 22.21
C LEU A 35 -5.27 14.94 21.47
N LEU A 36 -5.84 14.49 20.34
CA LEU A 36 -6.85 15.19 19.57
C LEU A 36 -8.01 14.25 19.31
N THR A 37 -9.24 14.73 19.48
CA THR A 37 -10.41 13.99 19.05
C THR A 37 -10.62 14.15 17.55
N PRO A 38 -11.21 13.17 16.85
CA PRO A 38 -11.59 13.31 15.45
C PRO A 38 -12.46 14.56 15.19
N MET A 39 -13.37 14.88 16.11
CA MET A 39 -14.29 16.02 15.96
C MET A 39 -13.59 17.38 16.07
N GLU A 40 -12.57 17.52 16.95
CA GLU A 40 -11.75 18.74 17.00
C GLU A 40 -11.07 19.01 15.67
N VAL A 41 -10.51 17.95 15.03
CA VAL A 41 -9.87 18.07 13.72
C VAL A 41 -10.87 18.45 12.64
N ILE A 42 -12.05 17.80 12.62
CA ILE A 42 -13.12 18.10 11.65
C ILE A 42 -13.61 19.54 11.81
N HIS A 43 -13.87 20.00 13.04
CA HIS A 43 -14.31 21.38 13.29
C HIS A 43 -13.25 22.39 12.83
N ALA A 44 -11.96 22.13 13.04
CA ALA A 44 -10.89 23.00 12.57
C ALA A 44 -10.85 23.09 11.04
N VAL A 45 -11.07 21.99 10.34
CA VAL A 45 -11.11 21.94 8.87
C VAL A 45 -12.35 22.67 8.32
N LEU A 46 -13.52 22.46 8.92
CA LEU A 46 -14.75 23.18 8.55
C LEU A 46 -14.61 24.70 8.77
N LYS A 47 -13.95 25.11 9.87
CA LYS A 47 -13.66 26.53 10.10
C LYS A 47 -12.72 27.10 9.03
N ALA A 48 -11.71 26.34 8.58
CA ALA A 48 -10.83 26.77 7.50
C ALA A 48 -11.60 26.97 6.18
N TYR A 49 -12.54 26.08 5.85
CA TYR A 49 -13.43 26.23 4.72
C TYR A 49 -14.31 27.51 4.83
N GLN A 50 -14.95 27.72 5.98
CA GLN A 50 -15.77 28.93 6.22
C GLN A 50 -14.98 30.22 6.11
N GLN A 51 -13.68 30.17 6.37
CA GLN A 51 -12.75 31.31 6.25
C GLN A 51 -12.17 31.49 4.85
N GLY A 52 -12.53 30.62 3.87
CA GLY A 52 -11.99 30.66 2.51
C GLY A 52 -10.53 30.25 2.39
N LEU A 53 -10.00 29.48 3.36
CA LEU A 53 -8.60 29.00 3.36
C LEU A 53 -8.42 27.69 2.55
N ALA A 54 -9.49 27.03 2.22
CA ALA A 54 -9.51 25.82 1.37
C ALA A 54 -10.88 25.67 0.70
N ASP A 55 -10.90 25.12 -0.49
CA ASP A 55 -12.12 24.81 -1.23
C ASP A 55 -12.85 23.56 -0.67
N ILE A 56 -14.06 23.32 -1.14
CA ILE A 56 -14.90 22.23 -0.61
C ILE A 56 -14.32 20.85 -0.92
N GLU A 57 -13.72 20.63 -2.08
CA GLU A 57 -13.21 19.34 -2.55
C GLU A 57 -12.11 18.77 -1.64
N PRO A 58 -11.00 19.52 -1.33
CA PRO A 58 -9.99 19.02 -0.40
C PRO A 58 -10.51 18.89 1.03
N VAL A 59 -11.46 19.74 1.45
CA VAL A 59 -12.08 19.64 2.78
C VAL A 59 -12.91 18.38 2.90
N GLU A 60 -13.78 18.10 1.93
CA GLU A 60 -14.57 16.86 1.87
C GLU A 60 -13.67 15.64 1.82
N GLY A 61 -12.68 15.63 0.94
CA GLY A 61 -11.70 14.56 0.82
C GLY A 61 -10.99 14.27 2.14
N PHE A 62 -10.57 15.31 2.86
CA PHE A 62 -9.92 15.16 4.16
C PHE A 62 -10.87 14.61 5.25
N ILE A 63 -12.08 15.15 5.35
CA ILE A 63 -13.07 14.68 6.33
C ILE A 63 -13.45 13.22 6.09
N ARG A 64 -13.53 12.78 4.84
CA ARG A 64 -13.78 11.38 4.48
C ARG A 64 -12.69 10.43 4.97
N GLN A 65 -11.45 10.86 5.14
CA GLN A 65 -10.40 10.02 5.74
C GLN A 65 -10.70 9.74 7.22
N ILE A 66 -11.33 10.68 7.92
CA ILE A 66 -11.64 10.57 9.37
C ILE A 66 -12.99 9.86 9.59
N LEU A 67 -14.08 10.41 9.05
CA LEU A 67 -15.42 9.84 9.23
C LEU A 67 -15.66 8.58 8.40
N GLY A 68 -15.06 8.49 7.22
CA GLY A 68 -15.16 7.32 6.35
C GLY A 68 -14.15 6.25 6.76
N TRP A 69 -12.91 6.40 6.31
CA TRP A 69 -11.92 5.32 6.44
C TRP A 69 -11.58 4.96 7.88
N ARG A 70 -11.27 5.94 8.72
CA ARG A 70 -10.88 5.65 10.12
C ARG A 70 -11.98 4.92 10.89
N GLU A 71 -13.21 5.38 10.79
CA GLU A 71 -14.33 4.72 11.50
C GLU A 71 -14.71 3.38 10.85
N TYR A 72 -14.60 3.26 9.53
CA TYR A 72 -14.78 1.98 8.82
C TYR A 72 -13.75 0.93 9.28
N VAL A 73 -12.48 1.29 9.29
CA VAL A 73 -11.38 0.43 9.77
C VAL A 73 -11.65 -0.03 11.21
N ARG A 74 -12.05 0.89 12.09
CA ARG A 74 -12.40 0.58 13.48
C ARG A 74 -13.60 -0.37 13.55
N GLY A 75 -14.62 -0.13 12.74
CA GLY A 75 -15.80 -1.01 12.67
C GLY A 75 -15.41 -2.43 12.24
N VAL A 76 -14.64 -2.58 11.17
CA VAL A 76 -14.15 -3.88 10.70
C VAL A 76 -13.37 -4.62 11.79
N TYR A 77 -12.45 -3.94 12.48
CA TYR A 77 -11.67 -4.54 13.55
C TYR A 77 -12.56 -5.04 14.70
N LEU A 78 -13.52 -4.23 15.15
CA LEU A 78 -14.40 -4.58 16.28
C LEU A 78 -15.40 -5.69 15.94
N MET A 79 -15.81 -5.79 14.68
CA MET A 79 -16.77 -6.80 14.22
C MET A 79 -16.15 -8.13 13.82
N THR A 80 -14.83 -8.20 13.74
CA THR A 80 -14.12 -9.39 13.25
C THR A 80 -13.26 -9.99 14.37
N SER A 81 -13.63 -11.17 14.86
CA SER A 81 -12.81 -11.91 15.81
C SER A 81 -11.55 -12.47 15.13
N SER A 82 -10.43 -12.48 15.86
CA SER A 82 -9.17 -13.09 15.42
C SER A 82 -8.69 -12.58 14.05
N TYR A 83 -8.86 -11.28 13.81
CA TYR A 83 -8.48 -10.66 12.53
C TYR A 83 -6.99 -10.89 12.22
N GLU A 84 -6.16 -10.91 13.24
CA GLU A 84 -4.72 -11.14 13.18
C GLU A 84 -4.32 -12.54 12.67
N LEU A 85 -5.25 -13.49 12.65
CA LEU A 85 -5.02 -14.86 12.16
C LEU A 85 -5.43 -15.07 10.70
N LYS A 86 -6.00 -14.06 10.05
CA LYS A 86 -6.47 -14.17 8.66
C LYS A 86 -5.32 -14.31 7.69
N ASN A 87 -5.40 -15.31 6.81
CA ASN A 87 -4.42 -15.60 5.74
C ASN A 87 -5.05 -16.42 4.61
N GLU A 88 -6.10 -15.90 3.99
CA GLU A 88 -6.86 -16.58 2.92
C GLU A 88 -6.03 -16.87 1.65
N LEU A 89 -4.93 -16.13 1.45
CA LEU A 89 -4.02 -16.35 0.33
C LEU A 89 -2.92 -17.38 0.63
N ASN A 90 -2.83 -17.89 1.86
CA ASN A 90 -1.81 -18.84 2.33
C ASN A 90 -0.38 -18.34 2.08
N HIS A 91 -0.12 -17.08 2.39
CA HIS A 91 1.19 -16.47 2.29
C HIS A 91 2.03 -16.78 3.55
N ASP A 92 3.28 -17.20 3.38
CA ASP A 92 4.12 -17.73 4.46
C ASP A 92 5.57 -17.24 4.44
N LEU A 93 5.96 -16.41 3.46
CA LEU A 93 7.33 -15.89 3.39
C LEU A 93 7.62 -14.96 4.57
N ASP A 94 8.80 -15.08 5.13
CA ASP A 94 9.31 -14.11 6.10
C ASP A 94 9.55 -12.75 5.43
N LEU A 95 9.52 -11.70 6.24
CA LEU A 95 9.76 -10.35 5.76
C LEU A 95 11.24 -10.19 5.35
N PRO A 96 11.56 -9.81 4.10
CA PRO A 96 12.93 -9.62 3.66
C PRO A 96 13.69 -8.60 4.52
N SER A 97 15.00 -8.85 4.75
CA SER A 97 15.85 -8.05 5.63
C SER A 97 15.88 -6.56 5.27
N PHE A 98 15.76 -6.21 4.00
CA PHE A 98 15.75 -4.80 3.57
C PHE A 98 14.56 -3.98 4.08
N TYR A 99 13.49 -4.61 4.57
CA TYR A 99 12.41 -3.87 5.27
C TYR A 99 12.91 -3.21 6.56
N TRP A 100 14.04 -3.66 7.11
CA TRP A 100 14.61 -3.10 8.34
C TRP A 100 15.65 -2.02 8.10
N ASN A 101 16.31 -2.01 6.94
CA ASN A 101 17.45 -1.11 6.68
C ASN A 101 17.40 -0.37 5.34
N GLY A 102 16.45 -0.73 4.45
CA GLY A 102 16.34 -0.14 3.11
C GLY A 102 17.40 -0.59 2.11
N ASP A 103 18.23 -1.59 2.44
CA ASP A 103 19.31 -2.07 1.57
C ASP A 103 18.77 -2.94 0.44
N THR A 104 18.35 -2.31 -0.64
CA THR A 104 17.78 -2.95 -1.83
C THR A 104 18.03 -2.11 -3.08
N THR A 105 18.16 -2.79 -4.22
CA THR A 105 18.27 -2.15 -5.55
C THR A 105 16.92 -1.68 -6.11
N LEU A 106 15.81 -2.00 -5.45
CA LEU A 106 14.48 -1.50 -5.77
C LEU A 106 14.31 -0.08 -5.22
N ASN A 107 14.56 0.93 -6.03
CA ASN A 107 14.64 2.32 -5.59
C ASN A 107 13.38 2.80 -4.83
N CYS A 108 12.19 2.39 -5.25
CA CYS A 108 10.96 2.72 -4.54
C CYS A 108 10.91 2.14 -3.11
N LEU A 109 11.36 0.89 -2.92
CA LEU A 109 11.44 0.28 -1.59
C LEU A 109 12.55 0.91 -0.76
N HIS A 110 13.72 1.16 -1.37
CA HIS A 110 14.83 1.85 -0.71
C HIS A 110 14.38 3.18 -0.09
N HIS A 111 13.74 4.04 -0.88
CA HIS A 111 13.26 5.35 -0.40
C HIS A 111 12.21 5.21 0.68
N VAL A 112 11.17 4.40 0.46
CA VAL A 112 10.05 4.29 1.41
C VAL A 112 10.49 3.65 2.72
N VAL A 113 11.33 2.61 2.68
CA VAL A 113 11.87 2.00 3.92
C VAL A 113 12.82 2.96 4.64
N SER A 114 13.72 3.64 3.92
CA SER A 114 14.62 4.64 4.51
C SER A 114 13.86 5.77 5.21
N GLU A 115 12.77 6.25 4.62
CA GLU A 115 11.86 7.21 5.25
C GLU A 115 11.19 6.63 6.50
N THR A 116 10.73 5.37 6.43
CA THR A 116 10.15 4.66 7.59
C THR A 116 11.14 4.60 8.75
N VAL A 117 12.37 4.17 8.48
CA VAL A 117 13.44 4.06 9.49
C VAL A 117 13.78 5.42 10.09
N LYS A 118 13.81 6.46 9.25
CA LYS A 118 14.20 7.81 9.67
C LYS A 118 13.12 8.54 10.47
N TYR A 119 11.85 8.37 10.08
CA TYR A 119 10.75 9.21 10.57
C TYR A 119 9.68 8.43 11.35
N GLY A 120 9.70 7.11 11.31
CA GLY A 120 8.59 6.28 11.83
C GLY A 120 7.27 6.55 11.12
N TYR A 121 7.31 7.07 9.89
CA TYR A 121 6.12 7.51 9.17
C TYR A 121 6.30 7.40 7.65
N ASN A 122 5.23 6.98 6.99
CA ASN A 122 4.97 7.18 5.56
C ASN A 122 3.50 7.55 5.39
N HIS A 123 3.14 8.21 4.30
CA HIS A 123 1.73 8.41 4.00
C HIS A 123 1.08 7.13 3.45
N HIS A 124 -0.25 7.09 3.43
CA HIS A 124 -1.02 5.87 3.13
C HIS A 124 -0.60 5.18 1.83
N ILE A 125 -0.38 5.92 0.74
CA ILE A 125 -0.05 5.33 -0.57
C ILE A 125 1.33 4.65 -0.59
N GLN A 126 2.32 5.20 0.10
CA GLN A 126 3.61 4.55 0.27
C GLN A 126 3.45 3.21 1.02
N ARG A 127 2.65 3.22 2.11
CA ARG A 127 2.36 2.01 2.89
C ARG A 127 1.60 0.96 2.07
N LEU A 128 0.58 1.38 1.32
CA LEU A 128 -0.29 0.47 0.56
C LEU A 128 0.35 0.00 -0.75
N MET A 129 0.75 0.95 -1.61
CA MET A 129 1.10 0.65 -3.01
C MET A 129 2.59 0.38 -3.23
N VAL A 130 3.43 0.63 -2.25
CA VAL A 130 4.85 0.25 -2.31
C VAL A 130 5.12 -0.90 -1.35
N LEU A 131 4.99 -0.70 -0.04
CA LEU A 131 5.35 -1.71 0.97
C LEU A 131 4.40 -2.91 0.96
N SER A 132 3.10 -2.68 1.19
CA SER A 132 2.14 -3.79 1.25
C SER A 132 1.94 -4.47 -0.10
N ASN A 133 1.92 -3.71 -1.20
CA ASN A 133 1.86 -4.27 -2.55
C ASN A 133 3.03 -5.21 -2.82
N PHE A 134 4.27 -4.79 -2.53
CA PHE A 134 5.43 -5.64 -2.71
C PHE A 134 5.35 -6.90 -1.84
N ALA A 135 5.08 -6.73 -0.54
CA ALA A 135 4.95 -7.85 0.40
C ALA A 135 3.88 -8.86 -0.05
N ASN A 136 2.73 -8.38 -0.55
CA ASN A 136 1.67 -9.24 -1.08
C ASN A 136 2.13 -10.02 -2.31
N LEU A 137 2.76 -9.33 -3.26
CA LEU A 137 3.23 -9.93 -4.50
C LEU A 137 4.32 -10.98 -4.29
N ILE A 138 5.17 -10.84 -3.26
CA ILE A 138 6.18 -11.84 -2.90
C ILE A 138 5.69 -12.85 -1.86
N ARG A 139 4.43 -12.78 -1.44
CA ARG A 139 3.75 -13.71 -0.52
C ARG A 139 4.28 -13.67 0.92
N VAL A 140 4.56 -12.49 1.43
CA VAL A 140 4.92 -12.32 2.85
C VAL A 140 3.75 -12.70 3.75
N SER A 141 4.06 -13.41 4.85
CA SER A 141 3.11 -13.73 5.89
C SER A 141 2.38 -12.47 6.41
N PRO A 142 1.04 -12.46 6.45
CA PRO A 142 0.29 -11.32 6.96
C PRO A 142 0.71 -10.90 8.37
N LYS A 143 1.00 -11.88 9.21
CA LYS A 143 1.50 -11.66 10.57
C LYS A 143 2.85 -10.94 10.56
N ALA A 144 3.80 -11.38 9.73
CA ALA A 144 5.13 -10.77 9.67
C ALA A 144 5.07 -9.31 9.25
N LEU A 145 4.29 -8.98 8.21
CA LEU A 145 4.13 -7.59 7.78
C LEU A 145 3.39 -6.75 8.81
N ARG A 146 2.30 -7.26 9.42
CA ARG A 146 1.56 -6.56 10.47
C ARG A 146 2.47 -6.23 11.66
N ASP A 147 3.24 -7.20 12.14
CA ASP A 147 4.12 -7.02 13.27
C ASP A 147 5.21 -5.97 12.96
N TRP A 148 5.75 -5.96 11.74
CA TRP A 148 6.66 -4.92 11.28
C TRP A 148 6.01 -3.53 11.26
N PHE A 149 4.78 -3.39 10.77
CA PHE A 149 4.05 -2.12 10.81
C PHE A 149 3.83 -1.63 12.24
N ASN A 150 3.51 -2.53 13.17
CA ASN A 150 3.31 -2.18 14.58
C ASN A 150 4.60 -1.69 15.24
N ILE A 151 5.77 -2.19 14.82
CA ILE A 151 7.07 -1.79 15.36
C ILE A 151 7.56 -0.47 14.75
N MET A 152 7.38 -0.30 13.43
CA MET A 152 8.05 0.76 12.69
C MET A 152 7.31 2.10 12.66
N TYR A 153 6.00 2.13 12.88
CA TYR A 153 5.21 3.36 12.74
C TYR A 153 4.78 3.96 14.06
N ILE A 154 4.98 5.28 14.21
CA ILE A 154 4.61 6.06 15.41
C ILE A 154 3.09 6.19 15.62
N ASP A 155 2.30 5.93 14.59
CA ASP A 155 0.84 6.00 14.62
C ASP A 155 0.18 4.62 14.66
N SER A 156 0.97 3.56 14.88
CA SER A 156 0.48 2.19 14.89
C SER A 156 -0.29 1.86 16.16
N PHE A 157 -1.45 1.25 15.94
CA PHE A 157 -2.28 0.56 16.94
C PHE A 157 -2.91 -0.64 16.26
N ASP A 158 -3.08 -1.75 16.95
CA ASP A 158 -3.53 -2.99 16.34
C ASP A 158 -4.87 -2.84 15.61
N TRP A 159 -5.80 -2.07 16.17
CA TRP A 159 -7.11 -1.83 15.56
C TRP A 159 -7.05 -1.08 14.22
N ILE A 160 -5.98 -0.34 13.96
CA ILE A 160 -5.79 0.35 12.67
C ILE A 160 -4.83 -0.40 11.75
N VAL A 161 -3.79 -1.04 12.31
CA VAL A 161 -2.79 -1.78 11.54
C VAL A 161 -3.36 -3.06 10.96
N SER A 162 -4.02 -3.88 11.78
CA SER A 162 -4.51 -5.20 11.34
C SER A 162 -5.48 -5.11 10.15
N PRO A 163 -6.55 -4.30 10.13
CA PRO A 163 -7.42 -4.20 8.94
C PRO A 163 -6.71 -3.58 7.73
N ASN A 164 -5.85 -2.59 7.93
CA ASN A 164 -5.14 -1.95 6.83
C ASN A 164 -4.09 -2.86 6.20
N VAL A 165 -3.34 -3.61 7.00
CA VAL A 165 -2.27 -4.49 6.49
C VAL A 165 -2.84 -5.82 6.02
N ILE A 166 -3.54 -6.56 6.89
CA ILE A 166 -4.05 -7.89 6.60
C ILE A 166 -5.18 -7.84 5.56
N GLY A 167 -6.11 -6.89 5.72
CA GLY A 167 -7.26 -6.75 4.83
C GLY A 167 -6.93 -5.96 3.57
N MET A 168 -6.70 -4.65 3.70
CA MET A 168 -6.52 -3.79 2.54
C MET A 168 -5.22 -4.09 1.78
N GLY A 169 -4.09 -4.18 2.49
CA GLY A 169 -2.77 -4.35 1.89
C GLY A 169 -2.55 -5.72 1.28
N LEU A 170 -2.89 -6.78 2.02
CA LEU A 170 -2.60 -8.16 1.64
C LEU A 170 -3.82 -8.94 1.13
N TYR A 171 -5.03 -8.41 1.26
CA TYR A 171 -6.27 -9.14 0.92
C TYR A 171 -6.38 -10.52 1.63
N ALA A 172 -5.70 -10.65 2.76
CA ALA A 172 -5.60 -11.90 3.49
C ALA A 172 -6.87 -12.23 4.31
N ASP A 173 -7.80 -11.28 4.40
CA ASP A 173 -9.12 -11.46 5.02
C ASP A 173 -10.21 -11.97 4.04
N GLY A 174 -9.83 -12.28 2.79
CA GLY A 174 -10.75 -12.77 1.78
C GLY A 174 -11.72 -11.70 1.23
N GLY A 175 -11.41 -10.42 1.43
CA GLY A 175 -12.20 -9.32 0.87
C GLY A 175 -13.20 -8.69 1.84
N MET A 176 -13.00 -8.85 3.14
CA MET A 176 -13.83 -8.18 4.16
C MET A 176 -13.56 -6.67 4.19
N MET A 177 -12.28 -6.28 4.17
CA MET A 177 -11.84 -4.88 4.22
C MET A 177 -11.91 -4.22 2.84
N SER A 178 -11.61 -4.94 1.78
CA SER A 178 -11.52 -4.41 0.42
C SER A 178 -12.17 -5.33 -0.60
N THR A 179 -12.82 -4.75 -1.62
CA THR A 179 -13.57 -5.53 -2.63
C THR A 179 -12.68 -6.22 -3.67
N LYS A 180 -11.38 -5.94 -3.68
CA LYS A 180 -10.36 -6.57 -4.54
C LYS A 180 -8.99 -6.40 -3.91
N PRO A 181 -7.99 -7.22 -4.28
CA PRO A 181 -6.59 -6.97 -3.91
C PRO A 181 -6.10 -5.61 -4.43
N TYR A 182 -5.43 -4.84 -3.58
CA TYR A 182 -4.72 -3.62 -3.97
C TYR A 182 -3.30 -3.96 -4.43
N ILE A 183 -3.21 -4.60 -5.58
CA ILE A 183 -1.94 -4.95 -6.21
C ILE A 183 -1.72 -4.13 -7.49
N SER A 184 -0.47 -3.85 -7.80
CA SER A 184 -0.09 -3.14 -9.02
C SER A 184 1.28 -3.56 -9.54
N SER A 185 1.50 -3.39 -10.84
CA SER A 185 2.83 -3.49 -11.45
C SER A 185 3.65 -2.21 -11.24
N GLY A 186 4.90 -2.22 -11.67
CA GLY A 186 5.77 -1.05 -11.64
C GLY A 186 5.25 0.18 -12.40
N ALA A 187 4.32 -0.02 -13.33
CA ALA A 187 3.69 1.08 -14.08
C ALA A 187 2.92 2.05 -13.17
N TYR A 188 2.26 1.55 -12.12
CA TYR A 188 1.59 2.40 -11.14
C TYR A 188 2.59 3.25 -10.36
N ILE A 189 3.65 2.64 -9.83
CA ILE A 189 4.69 3.34 -9.06
C ILE A 189 5.33 4.44 -9.93
N ARG A 190 5.64 4.14 -11.20
CA ARG A 190 6.18 5.12 -12.15
C ARG A 190 5.23 6.29 -12.42
N LYS A 191 3.92 6.02 -12.49
CA LYS A 191 2.92 7.06 -12.72
C LYS A 191 2.76 7.98 -11.51
N MET A 192 2.84 7.43 -10.30
CA MET A 192 2.51 8.11 -9.06
C MET A 192 3.72 8.64 -8.30
N SER A 193 4.95 8.38 -8.80
CA SER A 193 6.18 8.80 -8.12
C SER A 193 7.30 9.17 -9.08
N ASN A 194 8.35 9.80 -8.54
CA ASN A 194 9.62 9.99 -9.23
C ASN A 194 10.64 8.87 -8.96
N TYR A 195 10.32 7.85 -8.16
CA TYR A 195 11.24 6.77 -7.74
C TYR A 195 11.85 5.98 -8.90
N CYS A 196 11.16 5.91 -10.05
CA CYS A 196 11.64 5.15 -11.20
C CYS A 196 12.65 5.91 -12.07
N GLN A 197 12.87 7.21 -11.84
CA GLN A 197 13.75 8.02 -12.69
C GLN A 197 15.21 7.54 -12.64
N ASP A 198 15.69 7.25 -11.42
CA ASP A 198 17.08 6.80 -11.18
C ASP A 198 17.15 5.32 -10.76
N CYS A 199 16.10 4.54 -11.02
CA CYS A 199 16.05 3.14 -10.67
C CYS A 199 16.85 2.30 -11.68
N PHE A 200 17.55 1.28 -11.18
CA PHE A 200 18.22 0.28 -12.02
C PHE A 200 17.23 -0.45 -12.95
N TYR A 201 16.01 -0.67 -12.47
CA TYR A 201 14.96 -1.38 -13.18
C TYR A 201 14.02 -0.44 -13.94
N ASP A 202 13.61 -0.85 -15.15
CA ASP A 202 12.65 -0.10 -15.96
C ASP A 202 11.28 -0.80 -16.02
N PRO A 203 10.20 -0.16 -15.57
CA PRO A 203 8.84 -0.71 -15.67
C PRO A 203 8.33 -0.92 -17.11
N ASN A 204 8.97 -0.35 -18.12
CA ASN A 204 8.58 -0.58 -19.53
C ASN A 204 9.16 -1.87 -20.10
N ILE A 205 10.22 -2.39 -19.49
CA ILE A 205 10.85 -3.65 -19.92
C ILE A 205 10.05 -4.80 -19.32
N LYS A 206 9.60 -5.72 -20.15
CA LYS A 206 8.75 -6.84 -19.73
C LYS A 206 9.52 -7.94 -19.01
N THR A 207 10.66 -8.32 -19.58
CA THR A 207 11.50 -9.44 -19.11
C THR A 207 12.99 -9.10 -19.23
N GLY A 208 13.84 -9.84 -18.52
CA GLY A 208 15.28 -9.65 -18.51
C GLY A 208 15.82 -8.86 -17.31
N PRO A 209 17.16 -8.70 -17.21
CA PRO A 209 17.82 -8.23 -15.99
C PRO A 209 17.45 -6.81 -15.55
N LYS A 210 17.01 -5.97 -16.48
CA LYS A 210 16.58 -4.60 -16.20
C LYS A 210 15.05 -4.45 -16.07
N ALA A 211 14.29 -5.53 -16.27
CA ALA A 211 12.84 -5.49 -16.10
C ALA A 211 12.48 -5.23 -14.63
N CYS A 212 11.53 -4.34 -14.39
CA CYS A 212 11.05 -4.08 -13.04
C CYS A 212 10.42 -5.35 -12.45
N PRO A 213 10.93 -5.87 -11.31
CA PRO A 213 10.39 -7.09 -10.71
C PRO A 213 8.89 -7.04 -10.41
N PHE A 214 8.35 -5.88 -10.08
CA PHE A 214 6.91 -5.69 -9.88
C PHE A 214 6.06 -6.18 -11.06
N ASN A 215 6.57 -6.13 -12.30
CA ASN A 215 5.82 -6.57 -13.47
C ASN A 215 5.63 -8.10 -13.46
N ALA A 216 6.71 -8.84 -13.26
CA ALA A 216 6.65 -10.31 -13.19
C ALA A 216 5.89 -10.79 -11.95
N LEU A 217 6.13 -10.17 -10.81
CA LEU A 217 5.44 -10.44 -9.55
C LEU A 217 3.93 -10.23 -9.70
N TYR A 218 3.50 -9.12 -10.28
CA TYR A 218 2.08 -8.80 -10.49
C TYR A 218 1.37 -9.82 -11.37
N TRP A 219 1.93 -10.14 -12.54
CA TRP A 219 1.30 -11.09 -13.45
C TRP A 219 1.39 -12.53 -12.96
N GLY A 220 2.46 -12.88 -12.26
CA GLY A 220 2.59 -14.16 -11.59
C GLY A 220 1.58 -14.32 -10.45
N PHE A 221 1.40 -13.28 -9.64
CA PHE A 221 0.39 -13.29 -8.57
C PHE A 221 -1.03 -13.52 -9.11
N ILE A 222 -1.42 -12.82 -10.19
CA ILE A 222 -2.74 -12.99 -10.81
C ILE A 222 -2.93 -14.42 -11.32
N GLN A 223 -1.90 -15.02 -11.92
CA GLN A 223 -1.96 -16.40 -12.41
C GLN A 223 -2.08 -17.40 -11.26
N ASP A 224 -1.26 -17.28 -10.23
CA ASP A 224 -1.25 -18.22 -9.11
C ASP A 224 -2.52 -18.18 -8.25
N HIS A 225 -3.20 -17.03 -8.20
CA HIS A 225 -4.44 -16.86 -7.45
C HIS A 225 -5.69 -16.90 -8.35
N GLU A 226 -5.60 -17.42 -9.57
CA GLU A 226 -6.72 -17.42 -10.52
C GLU A 226 -7.96 -18.11 -9.94
N ALA A 227 -7.80 -19.26 -9.28
CA ALA A 227 -8.90 -20.02 -8.70
C ALA A 227 -9.73 -19.20 -7.69
N LEU A 228 -9.06 -18.32 -6.92
CA LEU A 228 -9.70 -17.49 -5.91
C LEU A 228 -10.25 -16.17 -6.47
N LEU A 229 -9.50 -15.54 -7.38
CA LEU A 229 -9.76 -14.15 -7.77
C LEU A 229 -10.53 -14.00 -9.09
N LYS A 230 -10.59 -15.03 -9.93
CA LYS A 230 -11.23 -14.96 -11.26
C LYS A 230 -12.74 -14.67 -11.20
N SER A 231 -13.40 -15.15 -10.15
CA SER A 231 -14.83 -14.89 -9.92
C SER A 231 -15.13 -13.47 -9.43
N ASN A 232 -14.11 -12.71 -9.01
CA ASN A 232 -14.29 -11.35 -8.53
C ASN A 232 -14.52 -10.39 -9.72
N PRO A 233 -15.70 -9.73 -9.81
CA PRO A 233 -16.00 -8.82 -10.93
C PRO A 233 -15.00 -7.67 -11.08
N ARG A 234 -14.40 -7.23 -9.97
CA ARG A 234 -13.41 -6.14 -9.98
C ARG A 234 -12.04 -6.57 -10.56
N MET A 235 -11.82 -7.88 -10.71
CA MET A 235 -10.62 -8.45 -11.34
C MET A 235 -10.84 -8.87 -12.80
N SER A 236 -12.06 -8.82 -13.32
CA SER A 236 -12.43 -9.31 -14.65
C SER A 236 -11.56 -8.73 -15.78
N MET A 237 -11.28 -7.40 -15.73
CA MET A 237 -10.43 -6.76 -16.73
C MET A 237 -9.00 -7.32 -16.72
N MET A 238 -8.45 -7.62 -15.55
CA MET A 238 -7.09 -8.18 -15.44
C MET A 238 -7.02 -9.59 -16.02
N TYR A 239 -8.02 -10.44 -15.75
CA TYR A 239 -8.09 -11.77 -16.36
C TYR A 239 -8.35 -11.72 -17.89
N GLN A 240 -9.12 -10.74 -18.38
CA GLN A 240 -9.25 -10.53 -19.84
C GLN A 240 -7.91 -10.15 -20.48
N LEU A 241 -7.11 -9.29 -19.83
CA LEU A 241 -5.77 -8.95 -20.29
C LEU A 241 -4.83 -10.15 -20.25
N LEU A 242 -4.86 -10.91 -19.15
CA LEU A 242 -4.07 -12.14 -19.01
C LEU A 242 -4.41 -13.15 -20.12
N ASN A 243 -5.69 -13.35 -20.41
CA ASN A 243 -6.14 -14.28 -21.46
C ASN A 243 -5.69 -13.86 -22.88
N LYS A 244 -5.46 -12.57 -23.11
CA LYS A 244 -4.94 -12.05 -24.38
C LYS A 244 -3.42 -12.17 -24.52
N MET A 245 -2.69 -12.46 -23.44
CA MET A 245 -1.25 -12.69 -23.50
C MET A 245 -0.95 -14.03 -24.15
N ASP A 246 0.14 -14.07 -24.90
CA ASP A 246 0.69 -15.33 -25.40
C ASP A 246 1.25 -16.18 -24.25
N GLU A 247 1.23 -17.49 -24.45
CA GLU A 247 1.62 -18.47 -23.40
C GLU A 247 3.11 -18.37 -23.03
N GLN A 248 3.95 -17.92 -23.96
CA GLN A 248 5.37 -17.75 -23.69
C GLN A 248 5.59 -16.60 -22.70
N THR A 249 4.98 -15.44 -22.93
CA THR A 249 5.02 -14.29 -22.02
C THR A 249 4.48 -14.63 -20.63
N LYS A 250 3.39 -15.40 -20.53
CA LYS A 250 2.85 -15.86 -19.25
C LYS A 250 3.86 -16.71 -18.47
N LYS A 251 4.49 -17.68 -19.14
CA LYS A 251 5.51 -18.55 -18.55
C LYS A 251 6.74 -17.74 -18.11
N GLU A 252 7.17 -16.76 -18.89
CA GLU A 252 8.30 -15.90 -18.53
C GLU A 252 8.04 -15.08 -17.27
N TYR A 253 6.82 -14.52 -17.13
CA TYR A 253 6.45 -13.80 -15.90
C TYR A 253 6.47 -14.73 -14.68
N VAL A 254 5.88 -15.91 -14.76
CA VAL A 254 5.87 -16.88 -13.64
C VAL A 254 7.29 -17.33 -13.30
N SER A 255 8.11 -17.63 -14.30
CA SER A 255 9.51 -18.03 -14.08
C SER A 255 10.32 -16.91 -13.42
N SER A 256 10.21 -15.69 -13.94
CA SER A 256 10.91 -14.51 -13.38
C SER A 256 10.46 -14.21 -11.95
N MET A 257 9.16 -14.31 -11.67
CA MET A 257 8.62 -14.16 -10.32
C MET A 257 9.22 -15.19 -9.36
N ARG A 258 9.23 -16.48 -9.74
CA ARG A 258 9.77 -17.56 -8.88
C ARG A 258 11.25 -17.35 -8.60
N ILE A 259 12.05 -17.09 -9.62
CA ILE A 259 13.49 -16.81 -9.48
C ILE A 259 13.71 -15.65 -8.50
N PHE A 260 12.96 -14.56 -8.66
CA PHE A 260 13.08 -13.40 -7.80
C PHE A 260 12.71 -13.70 -6.34
N ILE A 261 11.59 -14.42 -6.11
CA ILE A 261 11.18 -14.81 -4.75
C ILE A 261 12.20 -15.75 -4.11
N ASP A 262 12.75 -16.72 -4.86
CA ASP A 262 13.76 -17.63 -4.35
C ASP A 262 15.06 -16.92 -3.97
N GLN A 263 15.44 -15.85 -4.68
CA GLN A 263 16.57 -15.00 -4.31
C GLN A 263 16.35 -14.23 -2.99
N LEU A 264 15.12 -13.93 -2.63
CA LEU A 264 14.79 -13.26 -1.36
C LEU A 264 14.81 -14.22 -0.15
N ARG A 265 14.76 -15.53 -0.38
CA ARG A 265 14.77 -16.57 0.67
C ARG A 265 16.19 -16.92 1.14
N ASN A 266 17.20 -16.57 0.33
CA ASN A 266 18.63 -16.85 0.60
C ASN A 266 19.34 -15.57 1.13
#